data_5e2376a6bd0f38d066712f1b8d31153b
#
_entry.id   5e2376a6bd0f38d066712f1b8d31153b
#
_cell.length_a   1.000
_cell.length_b   1.000
_cell.length_c   1.000
_cell.angle_alpha   90.00
_cell.angle_beta   90.00
_cell.angle_gamma   90.00
#
_symmetry.space_group_name_H-M   'P 1'
#
loop_
_entity.id
_entity.type
_entity.pdbx_description
1 polymer ?
#
loop_
_entity_poly.entity_id
_entity_poly.type
_entity_poly.pdbx_seq_one_letter_code
_entity_poly.pdbx_strand_id
1 'polypeptide(L)'
;MNTNSNSYTIIYASVMVVIVAFLLAFVNSSLRDIQGKNVELDTKKQILSSLGIKEVQDAEAEFAKVVKSDMVVAEDGTLTPYEGTFVTGYEKEYKENGRAHLFVCEIDGQTKYVIPVYGAGLWGAIWGYVALNEDKNTVYGTYLSHACL
;
A
#
# COMPACT_ATOMS: atom_id res chain seq x y z
N MET A 1 -53.14 -12.73 -7.37
CA MET A 1 -51.79 -13.21 -7.71
C MET A 1 -51.48 -14.37 -6.78
N ASN A 2 -51.16 -15.55 -7.33
CA ASN A 2 -51.00 -16.77 -6.51
C ASN A 2 -49.57 -16.80 -5.95
N THR A 3 -49.39 -16.31 -4.73
CA THR A 3 -48.11 -16.18 -4.05
C THR A 3 -47.49 -17.52 -3.58
N ASN A 4 -48.25 -18.61 -3.73
CA ASN A 4 -47.82 -19.98 -3.36
C ASN A 4 -47.26 -20.78 -4.56
N SER A 5 -47.08 -20.21 -5.71
CA SER A 5 -46.52 -20.92 -6.85
C SER A 5 -44.99 -20.92 -6.80
N ASN A 6 -44.37 -22.07 -7.12
CA ASN A 6 -42.90 -22.19 -7.19
C ASN A 6 -42.29 -21.13 -8.13
N SER A 7 -42.97 -20.79 -9.21
CA SER A 7 -42.52 -19.76 -10.16
C SER A 7 -42.44 -18.35 -9.52
N TYR A 8 -43.42 -17.99 -8.67
CA TYR A 8 -43.41 -16.73 -7.96
C TYR A 8 -42.22 -16.65 -7.00
N THR A 9 -41.95 -17.71 -6.25
CA THR A 9 -40.86 -17.80 -5.32
C THR A 9 -39.47 -17.66 -6.01
N ILE A 10 -39.31 -18.33 -7.16
CA ILE A 10 -38.08 -18.27 -7.96
C ILE A 10 -37.86 -16.85 -8.50
N ILE A 11 -38.90 -16.25 -9.09
CA ILE A 11 -38.80 -14.90 -9.64
C ILE A 11 -38.50 -13.89 -8.53
N TYR A 12 -39.20 -13.97 -7.39
CA TYR A 12 -38.96 -13.09 -6.25
C TYR A 12 -37.51 -13.20 -5.71
N ALA A 13 -37.03 -14.44 -5.50
CA ALA A 13 -35.69 -14.69 -5.04
C ALA A 13 -34.64 -14.15 -6.03
N SER A 14 -34.84 -14.36 -7.32
CA SER A 14 -33.94 -13.87 -8.38
C SER A 14 -33.87 -12.36 -8.40
N VAL A 15 -35.01 -11.68 -8.32
CA VAL A 15 -35.08 -10.20 -8.30
C VAL A 15 -34.38 -9.65 -7.05
N MET A 16 -34.60 -10.26 -5.89
CA MET A 16 -33.92 -9.84 -4.64
C MET A 16 -32.42 -10.02 -4.72
N VAL A 17 -31.92 -11.12 -5.26
CA VAL A 17 -30.48 -11.35 -5.45
C VAL A 17 -29.87 -10.31 -6.39
N VAL A 18 -30.54 -10.00 -7.51
CA VAL A 18 -30.06 -8.98 -8.45
C VAL A 18 -29.99 -7.60 -7.80
N ILE A 19 -31.02 -7.20 -7.04
CA ILE A 19 -31.06 -5.91 -6.35
C ILE A 19 -29.89 -5.82 -5.34
N VAL A 20 -29.71 -6.85 -4.51
CA VAL A 20 -28.63 -6.89 -3.51
C VAL A 20 -27.25 -6.87 -4.18
N ALA A 21 -27.04 -7.65 -5.23
CA ALA A 21 -25.79 -7.66 -5.98
C ALA A 21 -25.47 -6.27 -6.59
N PHE A 22 -26.48 -5.61 -7.14
CA PHE A 22 -26.32 -4.26 -7.69
C PHE A 22 -25.96 -3.22 -6.61
N LEU A 23 -26.65 -3.27 -5.46
CA LEU A 23 -26.34 -2.38 -4.33
C LEU A 23 -24.90 -2.61 -3.81
N LEU A 24 -24.49 -3.86 -3.64
CA LEU A 24 -23.13 -4.19 -3.20
C LEU A 24 -22.07 -3.72 -4.20
N ALA A 25 -22.31 -3.91 -5.50
CA ALA A 25 -21.41 -3.46 -6.55
C ALA A 25 -21.30 -1.92 -6.56
N PHE A 26 -22.40 -1.21 -6.38
CA PHE A 26 -22.44 0.25 -6.31
C PHE A 26 -21.66 0.78 -5.10
N VAL A 27 -21.91 0.22 -3.91
CA VAL A 27 -21.19 0.59 -2.68
C VAL A 27 -19.70 0.31 -2.82
N ASN A 28 -19.32 -0.86 -3.32
CA ASN A 28 -17.92 -1.22 -3.54
C ASN A 28 -17.23 -0.24 -4.51
N SER A 29 -17.89 0.10 -5.62
CA SER A 29 -17.34 1.06 -6.59
C SER A 29 -17.15 2.45 -5.97
N SER A 30 -18.12 2.92 -5.17
CA SER A 30 -18.06 4.24 -4.54
C SER A 30 -16.98 4.35 -3.44
N LEU A 31 -16.69 3.24 -2.74
CA LEU A 31 -15.69 3.23 -1.66
C LEU A 31 -14.26 2.95 -2.15
N ARG A 32 -14.09 2.42 -3.34
CA ARG A 32 -12.78 2.01 -3.86
C ARG A 32 -11.75 3.14 -3.90
N ASP A 33 -12.16 4.33 -4.35
CA ASP A 33 -11.26 5.48 -4.45
C ASP A 33 -10.85 6.00 -3.07
N ILE A 34 -11.78 5.98 -2.11
CA ILE A 34 -11.51 6.39 -0.72
C ILE A 34 -10.56 5.38 -0.06
N GLN A 35 -10.79 4.10 -0.27
CA GLN A 35 -9.91 3.04 0.24
C GLN A 35 -8.51 3.14 -0.36
N GLY A 36 -8.39 3.39 -1.66
CA GLY A 36 -7.09 3.59 -2.32
C GLY A 36 -6.29 4.73 -1.71
N LYS A 37 -6.92 5.89 -1.50
CA LYS A 37 -6.28 7.05 -0.85
C LYS A 37 -5.87 6.75 0.60
N ASN A 38 -6.71 6.05 1.35
CA ASN A 38 -6.39 5.69 2.73
C ASN A 38 -5.19 4.74 2.81
N VAL A 39 -5.10 3.74 1.92
CA VAL A 39 -3.96 2.84 1.84
C VAL A 39 -2.69 3.59 1.44
N GLU A 40 -2.77 4.52 0.51
CA GLU A 40 -1.65 5.37 0.11
C GLU A 40 -1.15 6.22 1.29
N LEU A 41 -2.06 6.90 2.00
CA LEU A 41 -1.71 7.71 3.17
C LEU A 41 -1.10 6.87 4.29
N ASP A 42 -1.63 5.66 4.51
CA ASP A 42 -1.10 4.75 5.52
C ASP A 42 0.31 4.27 5.13
N THR A 43 0.53 3.94 3.87
CA THR A 43 1.85 3.59 3.34
C THR A 43 2.86 4.72 3.52
N LYS A 44 2.49 5.96 3.21
CA LYS A 44 3.33 7.13 3.44
C LYS A 44 3.69 7.31 4.93
N LYS A 45 2.71 7.12 5.83
CA LYS A 45 2.95 7.14 7.29
C LYS A 45 3.91 6.05 7.74
N GLN A 46 3.81 4.85 7.20
CA GLN A 46 4.71 3.74 7.51
C GLN A 46 6.15 4.04 7.09
N ILE A 47 6.34 4.62 5.90
CA ILE A 47 7.66 5.07 5.42
C ILE A 47 8.23 6.16 6.35
N LEU A 48 7.44 7.19 6.68
CA LEU A 48 7.85 8.24 7.61
C LEU A 48 8.18 7.68 9.01
N SER A 49 7.41 6.70 9.48
CA SER A 49 7.64 6.03 10.75
C SER A 49 8.99 5.30 10.79
N SER A 50 9.42 4.69 9.68
CA SER A 50 10.75 4.08 9.57
C SER A 50 11.89 5.10 9.70
N LEU A 51 11.59 6.36 9.38
CA LEU A 51 12.50 7.51 9.53
C LEU A 51 12.37 8.18 10.89
N GLY A 52 11.62 7.60 11.84
CA GLY A 52 11.43 8.15 13.18
C GLY A 52 10.34 9.23 13.30
N ILE A 53 9.67 9.56 12.21
CA ILE A 53 8.61 10.60 12.16
C ILE A 53 7.26 9.89 12.43
N LYS A 54 6.80 9.88 13.68
CA LYS A 54 5.64 9.06 14.12
C LYS A 54 4.33 9.84 14.25
N GLU A 55 4.39 11.11 14.61
CA GLU A 55 3.21 11.96 14.84
C GLU A 55 3.09 13.00 13.74
N VAL A 56 2.37 12.66 12.67
CA VAL A 56 2.20 13.54 11.51
C VAL A 56 0.71 13.87 11.35
N GLN A 57 0.37 15.15 11.44
CA GLN A 57 -0.99 15.63 11.18
C GLN A 57 -1.34 15.55 9.69
N ASP A 58 -0.37 15.87 8.83
CA ASP A 58 -0.48 15.76 7.37
C ASP A 58 0.66 14.91 6.82
N ALA A 59 0.37 13.62 6.62
CA ALA A 59 1.37 12.66 6.14
C ALA A 59 1.76 12.92 4.68
N GLU A 60 0.90 13.52 3.88
CA GLU A 60 1.17 13.79 2.48
C GLU A 60 2.17 14.95 2.34
N ALA A 61 1.95 16.03 3.06
CA ALA A 61 2.85 17.18 3.08
C ALA A 61 4.23 16.82 3.64
N GLU A 62 4.27 16.06 4.74
CA GLU A 62 5.54 15.66 5.35
C GLU A 62 6.31 14.64 4.49
N PHE A 63 5.59 13.71 3.85
CA PHE A 63 6.17 12.77 2.89
C PHE A 63 6.81 13.51 1.71
N ALA A 64 6.11 14.46 1.10
CA ALA A 64 6.62 15.26 -0.01
C ALA A 64 7.85 16.14 0.38
N LYS A 65 7.94 16.53 1.65
CA LYS A 65 9.08 17.29 2.17
C LYS A 65 10.33 16.42 2.36
N VAL A 66 10.14 15.23 2.92
CA VAL A 66 11.23 14.32 3.33
C VAL A 66 11.69 13.45 2.17
N VAL A 67 10.76 12.87 1.38
CA VAL A 67 11.09 11.97 0.27
C VAL A 67 11.36 12.77 -0.98
N LYS A 68 12.58 12.73 -1.46
CA LYS A 68 13.03 13.49 -2.64
C LYS A 68 12.81 12.74 -3.93
N SER A 69 12.96 11.43 -3.94
CA SER A 69 12.73 10.59 -5.12
C SER A 69 12.40 9.16 -4.74
N ASP A 70 11.57 8.54 -5.57
CA ASP A 70 11.36 7.09 -5.62
C ASP A 70 12.21 6.55 -6.77
N MET A 71 13.05 5.59 -6.48
CA MET A 71 13.97 4.96 -7.45
C MET A 71 13.60 3.49 -7.57
N VAL A 72 13.75 2.95 -8.76
CA VAL A 72 13.67 1.51 -9.01
C VAL A 72 15.07 0.96 -9.16
N VAL A 73 15.35 -0.09 -8.44
CA VAL A 73 16.60 -0.85 -8.54
C VAL A 73 16.37 -2.02 -9.49
N ALA A 74 17.10 -2.06 -10.59
CA ALA A 74 17.11 -3.20 -11.51
C ALA A 74 17.98 -4.35 -10.97
N GLU A 75 17.85 -5.54 -11.55
CA GLU A 75 18.62 -6.73 -11.15
C GLU A 75 20.13 -6.53 -11.27
N ASP A 76 20.59 -5.68 -12.19
CA ASP A 76 22.01 -5.31 -12.38
C ASP A 76 22.50 -4.25 -11.37
N GLY A 77 21.64 -3.78 -10.47
CA GLY A 77 21.92 -2.71 -9.52
C GLY A 77 21.79 -1.30 -10.04
N THR A 78 21.33 -1.13 -11.28
CA THR A 78 21.10 0.20 -11.87
C THR A 78 19.91 0.86 -11.20
N LEU A 79 20.07 2.14 -10.81
CA LEU A 79 19.01 2.98 -10.24
C LEU A 79 18.38 3.84 -11.33
N THR A 80 17.06 3.74 -11.46
CA THR A 80 16.27 4.57 -12.38
C THR A 80 15.16 5.29 -11.61
N PRO A 81 14.90 6.58 -11.88
CA PRO A 81 13.77 7.27 -11.27
C PRO A 81 12.45 6.60 -11.64
N TYR A 82 11.56 6.46 -10.68
CA TYR A 82 10.22 5.95 -10.91
C TYR A 82 9.26 7.11 -11.18
N GLU A 83 8.68 7.13 -12.37
CA GLU A 83 7.73 8.18 -12.81
C GLU A 83 6.27 7.69 -12.84
N GLY A 84 5.96 6.61 -12.12
CA GLY A 84 4.62 6.04 -12.04
C GLY A 84 3.76 6.60 -10.91
N THR A 85 2.55 6.04 -10.79
CA THR A 85 1.70 6.28 -9.62
C THR A 85 2.30 5.66 -8.37
N PHE A 86 2.06 6.29 -7.21
CA PHE A 86 2.58 5.78 -5.94
C PHE A 86 2.18 4.32 -5.70
N VAL A 87 3.16 3.49 -5.42
CA VAL A 87 2.99 2.05 -5.20
C VAL A 87 2.71 1.78 -3.73
N THR A 88 1.69 0.98 -3.45
CA THR A 88 1.32 0.56 -2.09
C THR A 88 1.57 -0.92 -1.82
N GLY A 89 1.82 -1.70 -2.88
CA GLY A 89 2.03 -3.15 -2.82
C GLY A 89 3.39 -3.56 -3.41
N TYR A 90 4.49 -3.27 -2.69
CA TYR A 90 5.86 -3.50 -3.19
C TYR A 90 6.20 -4.97 -3.45
N GLU A 91 5.62 -5.90 -2.68
CA GLU A 91 5.78 -7.34 -2.95
C GLU A 91 5.22 -7.74 -4.31
N LYS A 92 4.03 -7.23 -4.61
CA LYS A 92 3.36 -7.48 -5.88
C LYS A 92 4.12 -6.83 -7.04
N GLU A 93 4.56 -5.57 -6.87
CA GLU A 93 5.34 -4.84 -7.85
C GLU A 93 6.66 -5.56 -8.19
N TYR A 94 7.34 -6.10 -7.18
CA TYR A 94 8.55 -6.88 -7.40
C TYR A 94 8.26 -8.21 -8.12
N LYS A 95 7.23 -8.95 -7.69
CA LYS A 95 6.90 -10.27 -8.28
C LYS A 95 6.38 -10.18 -9.72
N GLU A 96 5.57 -9.16 -10.03
CA GLU A 96 4.95 -9.02 -11.34
C GLU A 96 5.81 -8.24 -12.33
N ASN A 97 6.54 -7.23 -11.87
CA ASN A 97 7.26 -6.29 -12.73
C ASN A 97 8.80 -6.32 -12.52
N GLY A 98 9.31 -7.10 -11.55
CA GLY A 98 10.72 -7.15 -11.22
C GLY A 98 11.27 -5.84 -10.64
N ARG A 99 10.42 -4.95 -10.14
CA ARG A 99 10.81 -3.61 -9.67
C ARG A 99 10.97 -3.58 -8.16
N ALA A 100 12.19 -3.40 -7.71
CA ALA A 100 12.51 -3.13 -6.31
C ALA A 100 12.59 -1.61 -6.09
N HIS A 101 11.80 -1.07 -5.17
CA HIS A 101 11.76 0.36 -4.88
C HIS A 101 12.78 0.75 -3.83
N LEU A 102 13.33 1.96 -3.97
CA LEU A 102 14.25 2.60 -3.04
C LEU A 102 13.88 4.08 -2.93
N PHE A 103 13.47 4.53 -1.75
CA PHE A 103 13.18 5.93 -1.49
C PHE A 103 14.44 6.67 -1.04
N VAL A 104 14.76 7.75 -1.72
CA VAL A 104 15.82 8.67 -1.31
C VAL A 104 15.18 9.79 -0.51
N CYS A 105 15.53 9.87 0.76
CA CYS A 105 14.97 10.80 1.72
C CYS A 105 16.03 11.77 2.25
N GLU A 106 15.61 12.92 2.71
CA GLU A 106 16.48 13.91 3.35
C GLU A 106 15.92 14.32 4.71
N ILE A 107 16.69 14.10 5.76
CA ILE A 107 16.37 14.51 7.14
C ILE A 107 17.55 15.28 7.70
N ASP A 108 17.30 16.49 8.18
CA ASP A 108 18.31 17.39 8.77
C ASP A 108 19.55 17.57 7.88
N GLY A 109 19.35 17.64 6.56
CA GLY A 109 20.43 17.77 5.59
C GLY A 109 21.24 16.51 5.34
N GLN A 110 20.81 15.36 5.89
CA GLN A 110 21.44 14.05 5.67
C GLN A 110 20.57 13.19 4.77
N THR A 111 21.20 12.52 3.81
CA THR A 111 20.52 11.55 2.95
C THR A 111 20.25 10.25 3.70
N LYS A 112 19.04 9.76 3.59
CA LYS A 112 18.60 8.44 4.10
C LYS A 112 18.00 7.65 2.96
N TYR A 113 18.13 6.34 3.05
CA TYR A 113 17.55 5.42 2.04
C TYR A 113 16.52 4.53 2.71
N VAL A 114 15.29 4.50 2.20
CA VAL A 114 14.25 3.63 2.73
C VAL A 114 13.94 2.53 1.73
N ILE A 115 14.03 1.30 2.20
CA ILE A 115 13.84 0.09 1.40
C ILE A 115 12.59 -0.63 1.91
N PRO A 116 11.57 -0.85 1.06
CA PRO A 116 10.46 -1.74 1.37
C PRO A 116 10.95 -3.18 1.52
N VAL A 117 10.52 -3.86 2.57
CA VAL A 117 10.82 -5.26 2.83
C VAL A 117 9.53 -6.05 3.05
N TYR A 118 9.50 -7.29 2.60
CA TYR A 118 8.35 -8.17 2.76
C TYR A 118 8.79 -9.62 2.94
N GLY A 119 7.93 -10.42 3.54
CA GLY A 119 8.20 -11.83 3.77
C GLY A 119 6.98 -12.59 4.25
N ALA A 120 7.14 -13.90 4.43
CA ALA A 120 6.13 -14.75 4.99
C ALA A 120 6.43 -15.01 6.47
N GLY A 121 5.48 -14.67 7.33
CA GLY A 121 5.49 -15.03 8.74
C GLY A 121 4.70 -16.31 9.02
N LEU A 122 4.77 -16.79 10.26
CA LEU A 122 4.07 -18.01 10.67
C LEU A 122 2.54 -17.89 10.54
N TRP A 123 1.98 -16.70 10.77
CA TRP A 123 0.54 -16.43 10.82
C TRP A 123 0.05 -15.54 9.68
N GLY A 124 0.92 -15.11 8.78
CA GLY A 124 0.53 -14.25 7.67
C GLY A 124 1.72 -13.52 7.05
N ALA A 125 1.43 -12.62 6.12
CA ALA A 125 2.44 -11.80 5.49
C ALA A 125 3.04 -10.79 6.49
N ILE A 126 4.34 -10.56 6.37
CA ILE A 126 5.07 -9.51 7.09
C ILE A 126 5.60 -8.54 6.06
N TRP A 127 5.43 -7.25 6.32
CA TRP A 127 6.01 -6.18 5.50
C TRP A 127 6.53 -5.06 6.37
N GLY A 128 7.32 -4.22 5.78
CA GLY A 128 7.83 -3.05 6.48
C GLY A 128 8.81 -2.24 5.64
N TYR A 129 9.48 -1.34 6.32
CA TYR A 129 10.43 -0.41 5.73
C TYR A 129 11.67 -0.34 6.60
N VAL A 130 12.83 -0.42 5.97
CA VAL A 130 14.13 -0.27 6.62
C VAL A 130 14.78 1.01 6.10
N ALA A 131 15.04 1.94 7.00
CA ALA A 131 15.76 3.17 6.70
C ALA A 131 17.25 2.96 6.99
N LEU A 132 18.09 3.28 6.02
CA LEU A 132 19.54 3.25 6.11
C LEU A 132 20.11 4.65 6.14
N ASN A 133 21.25 4.83 6.79
CA ASN A 133 22.04 6.03 6.72
C ASN A 133 22.71 6.19 5.35
N GLU A 134 23.31 7.34 5.11
CA GLU A 134 24.05 7.67 3.89
C GLU A 134 25.16 6.65 3.58
N ASP A 135 25.76 6.05 4.60
CA ASP A 135 26.77 4.99 4.49
C ASP A 135 26.23 3.67 3.90
N LYS A 136 24.92 3.56 3.75
CA LYS A 136 24.18 2.37 3.23
C LYS A 136 24.47 1.08 3.99
N ASN A 137 25.08 1.17 5.15
CA ASN A 137 25.51 0.03 5.96
C ASN A 137 24.91 0.06 7.37
N THR A 138 24.56 1.25 7.87
CA THR A 138 23.99 1.41 9.20
C THR A 138 22.49 1.66 9.11
N VAL A 139 21.71 0.88 9.87
CA VAL A 139 20.27 1.08 9.97
C VAL A 139 19.98 2.33 10.78
N TYR A 140 19.21 3.25 10.20
CA TYR A 140 18.72 4.45 10.86
C TYR A 140 17.45 4.15 11.67
N GLY A 141 16.52 3.42 11.09
CA GLY A 141 15.28 3.02 11.75
C GLY A 141 14.52 1.98 10.95
N THR A 142 13.49 1.42 11.56
CA THR A 142 12.66 0.39 10.95
C THR A 142 11.20 0.56 11.31
N TYR A 143 10.32 0.20 10.39
CA TYR A 143 8.91 -0.04 10.64
C TYR A 143 8.55 -1.42 10.14
N LEU A 144 7.97 -2.26 10.98
CA LEU A 144 7.52 -3.60 10.62
C LEU A 144 6.06 -3.79 11.00
N SER A 145 5.31 -4.41 10.12
CA SER A 145 3.90 -4.75 10.33
C SER A 145 3.61 -6.16 9.83
N HIS A 146 2.47 -6.70 10.23
CA HIS A 146 2.04 -8.04 9.84
C HIS A 146 0.53 -8.07 9.58
N ALA A 147 0.08 -9.00 8.75
CA ALA A 147 -1.33 -9.27 8.58
C ALA A 147 -1.84 -10.03 9.82
N CYS A 148 -2.84 -9.47 10.51
CA CYS A 148 -3.64 -10.23 11.47
C CYS A 148 -4.71 -11.01 10.71
N LEU A 149 -4.82 -12.31 10.98
CA LEU A 149 -5.94 -13.12 10.54
C LEU A 149 -7.19 -12.83 11.38
#